data_87e1bf365badafe62a89b9d5cce42379
#
_entry.id   87e1bf365badafe62a89b9d5cce42379
#
_cell.length_a   1.000
_cell.length_b   1.000
_cell.length_c   1.000
_cell.angle_alpha   90.00
_cell.angle_beta   90.00
_cell.angle_gamma   90.00
#
_symmetry.space_group_name_H-M   'P 1'
#
loop_
_entity.id
_entity.type
_entity.pdbx_description
1 polymer ?
#
loop_
_entity_poly.entity_id
_entity_poly.type
_entity_poly.pdbx_seq_one_letter_code
_entity_poly.pdbx_strand_id
1 'polypeptide(L)'
;MKKIAIKIPGTCGELVQGIYEGNNFQVTCPVELFSYIRLRLGNSDKKKLSNFPLKIKSQHALISALNYFGFNKKDVNLDIEIFSKIPNGKGMGSSSADIIGIILGVSFLLKKKISIDEVAKLALAIEPTDGIMYKDIVCFDHLKKGLLERIGQPPLLDVLVIDPGGCVDTLEFNQRKDLIRLRLENQKEIAQALELVKRGIRGKNIKLVGEGATLSALCNQKILFKKELEEVISTSYKMGAVGVNVAHSGVVLGVLLPPNYSEIENLKKEIIKIYKGNKELNFYETNLIGGGGRIV
;
A
#
# COMPACT_ATOMS: atom_id res chain seq x y z
N MET A 1 23.23 -19.83 -13.61
CA MET A 1 22.86 -19.10 -12.38
C MET A 1 21.32 -19.01 -12.30
N LYS A 2 20.73 -19.43 -11.18
CA LYS A 2 19.29 -19.25 -10.98
C LYS A 2 19.04 -17.78 -10.60
N LYS A 3 18.16 -17.11 -11.34
CA LYS A 3 17.75 -15.73 -11.09
C LYS A 3 16.23 -15.62 -11.18
N ILE A 4 15.64 -14.68 -10.45
CA ILE A 4 14.24 -14.31 -10.53
C ILE A 4 14.11 -12.80 -10.36
N ALA A 5 13.14 -12.22 -11.04
CA ALA A 5 12.70 -10.87 -10.79
C ALA A 5 11.19 -10.88 -10.51
N ILE A 6 10.78 -10.13 -9.48
CA ILE A 6 9.40 -10.01 -9.04
C ILE A 6 9.09 -8.54 -8.90
N LYS A 7 7.88 -8.15 -9.29
CA LYS A 7 7.34 -6.83 -8.99
C LYS A 7 6.14 -6.93 -8.05
N ILE A 8 6.11 -6.04 -7.05
CA ILE A 8 5.03 -5.90 -6.07
C ILE A 8 4.47 -4.49 -6.18
N PRO A 9 3.14 -4.32 -6.22
CA PRO A 9 2.54 -2.99 -6.29
C PRO A 9 2.70 -2.24 -4.97
N GLY A 10 2.76 -0.92 -5.06
CA GLY A 10 2.54 -0.02 -3.95
C GLY A 10 1.05 0.28 -3.75
N THR A 11 0.78 1.25 -2.89
CA THR A 11 -0.57 1.71 -2.58
C THR A 11 -0.69 3.22 -2.75
N CYS A 12 -1.89 3.71 -2.99
CA CYS A 12 -2.24 5.10 -2.73
C CYS A 12 -3.03 5.14 -1.42
N GLY A 13 -2.34 4.91 -0.30
CA GLY A 13 -3.00 4.79 1.01
C GLY A 13 -4.11 3.74 1.05
N GLU A 14 -5.20 4.05 1.72
CA GLU A 14 -6.31 3.13 2.00
C GLU A 14 -7.64 3.69 1.48
N LEU A 15 -8.47 2.81 0.92
CA LEU A 15 -9.86 3.11 0.62
C LEU A 15 -10.66 3.26 1.93
N VAL A 16 -10.39 2.42 2.92
CA VAL A 16 -10.98 2.52 4.27
C VAL A 16 -9.99 2.00 5.29
N GLN A 17 -9.90 2.66 6.46
CA GLN A 17 -9.16 2.14 7.61
C GLN A 17 -9.85 2.52 8.92
N GLY A 18 -9.82 1.61 9.90
CA GLY A 18 -10.33 1.89 11.24
C GLY A 18 -10.41 0.66 12.13
N ILE A 19 -11.44 0.66 12.99
CA ILE A 19 -11.80 -0.48 13.84
C ILE A 19 -13.22 -0.92 13.48
N TYR A 20 -13.42 -2.20 13.23
CA TYR A 20 -14.71 -2.81 12.97
C TYR A 20 -14.80 -4.15 13.69
N GLU A 21 -15.88 -4.40 14.45
CA GLU A 21 -16.08 -5.62 15.27
C GLU A 21 -14.86 -5.96 16.15
N GLY A 22 -14.26 -4.94 16.77
CA GLY A 22 -13.11 -5.08 17.66
C GLY A 22 -11.78 -5.38 16.97
N ASN A 23 -11.73 -5.42 15.64
CA ASN A 23 -10.52 -5.65 14.87
C ASN A 23 -10.03 -4.34 14.21
N ASN A 24 -8.73 -4.09 14.27
CA ASN A 24 -8.13 -3.13 13.36
C ASN A 24 -8.22 -3.67 11.95
N PHE A 25 -8.56 -2.83 11.00
CA PHE A 25 -8.59 -3.22 9.59
C PHE A 25 -8.21 -2.08 8.68
N GLN A 26 -7.80 -2.46 7.48
CA GLN A 26 -7.68 -1.56 6.34
C GLN A 26 -8.08 -2.27 5.05
N VAL A 27 -8.60 -1.50 4.11
CA VAL A 27 -8.77 -1.86 2.71
C VAL A 27 -7.83 -0.96 1.92
N THR A 28 -6.69 -1.48 1.53
CA THR A 28 -5.68 -0.70 0.79
C THR A 28 -6.15 -0.33 -0.60
N CYS A 29 -5.55 0.71 -1.18
CA CYS A 29 -5.72 1.13 -2.56
C CYS A 29 -4.45 0.77 -3.36
N PRO A 30 -4.26 -0.50 -3.79
CA PRO A 30 -3.08 -0.88 -4.55
C PRO A 30 -3.07 -0.20 -5.91
N VAL A 31 -1.90 0.30 -6.31
CA VAL A 31 -1.75 1.08 -7.56
C VAL A 31 -0.63 0.56 -8.44
N GLU A 32 -0.66 0.94 -9.73
CA GLU A 32 0.29 0.47 -10.74
C GLU A 32 1.67 1.17 -10.65
N LEU A 33 2.16 1.35 -9.41
CA LEU A 33 3.52 1.76 -9.10
C LEU A 33 4.20 0.60 -8.36
N PHE A 34 5.34 0.11 -8.87
CA PHE A 34 5.91 -1.15 -8.42
C PHE A 34 7.27 -0.99 -7.76
N SER A 35 7.54 -1.84 -6.75
CA SER A 35 8.88 -2.22 -6.35
C SER A 35 9.29 -3.49 -7.10
N TYR A 36 10.49 -3.51 -7.66
CA TYR A 36 11.09 -4.61 -8.40
C TYR A 36 12.20 -5.22 -7.55
N ILE A 37 12.06 -6.50 -7.26
CA ILE A 37 13.01 -7.26 -6.45
C ILE A 37 13.64 -8.34 -7.34
N ARG A 38 14.96 -8.24 -7.52
CA ARG A 38 15.74 -9.22 -8.29
C ARG A 38 16.60 -10.02 -7.33
N LEU A 39 16.50 -11.34 -7.40
CA LEU A 39 17.31 -12.27 -6.62
C LEU A 39 18.12 -13.18 -7.54
N ARG A 40 19.36 -13.47 -7.12
CA ARG A 40 20.26 -14.41 -7.82
C ARG A 40 20.91 -15.32 -6.79
N LEU A 41 21.04 -16.62 -7.14
CA LEU A 41 21.93 -17.52 -6.41
C LEU A 41 23.36 -17.30 -6.91
N GLY A 42 24.26 -16.86 -6.01
CA GLY A 42 25.67 -16.72 -6.29
C GLY A 42 26.39 -18.09 -6.36
N ASN A 43 27.52 -18.14 -7.05
CA ASN A 43 28.44 -19.28 -6.93
C ASN A 43 29.17 -19.19 -5.58
N SER A 44 29.42 -20.35 -4.97
CA SER A 44 30.02 -20.50 -3.62
C SER A 44 31.34 -19.76 -3.40
N ASP A 45 32.09 -19.43 -4.46
CA ASP A 45 33.47 -18.92 -4.37
C ASP A 45 33.62 -17.40 -4.33
N LYS A 46 32.51 -16.63 -4.43
CA LYS A 46 32.56 -15.16 -4.36
C LYS A 46 31.61 -14.64 -3.29
N LYS A 47 32.17 -14.38 -2.09
CA LYS A 47 31.50 -13.53 -1.06
C LYS A 47 31.30 -12.10 -1.58
N LYS A 48 30.29 -11.87 -2.41
CA LYS A 48 29.77 -10.52 -2.68
C LYS A 48 28.29 -10.54 -2.33
N LEU A 49 28.00 -10.18 -1.08
CA LEU A 49 26.70 -9.61 -0.73
C LEU A 49 26.48 -8.37 -1.61
N SER A 50 25.23 -8.17 -2.04
CA SER A 50 24.71 -7.05 -2.83
C SER A 50 25.60 -5.79 -2.82
N ASN A 51 25.83 -5.18 -3.97
CA ASN A 51 26.59 -3.93 -4.11
C ASN A 51 25.95 -2.74 -3.33
N PHE A 52 24.76 -2.92 -2.77
CA PHE A 52 24.05 -1.96 -1.92
C PHE A 52 23.59 -2.65 -0.63
N PRO A 53 23.80 -2.01 0.55
CA PRO A 53 23.29 -2.55 1.81
C PRO A 53 21.76 -2.54 1.77
N LEU A 54 21.15 -3.71 1.95
CA LEU A 54 19.70 -3.81 2.12
C LEU A 54 19.27 -3.01 3.36
N LYS A 55 18.14 -2.34 3.27
CA LYS A 55 17.48 -1.73 4.44
C LYS A 55 17.26 -2.80 5.52
N ILE A 56 17.26 -2.43 6.79
CA ILE A 56 17.15 -3.36 7.94
C ILE A 56 15.91 -4.28 7.79
N LYS A 57 14.75 -3.74 7.44
CA LYS A 57 13.51 -4.51 7.25
C LYS A 57 13.61 -5.52 6.11
N SER A 58 14.27 -5.16 5.02
CA SER A 58 14.56 -6.06 3.89
C SER A 58 15.52 -7.19 4.29
N GLN A 59 16.48 -6.91 5.18
CA GLN A 59 17.34 -7.96 5.75
C GLN A 59 16.55 -8.94 6.63
N HIS A 60 15.63 -8.42 7.47
CA HIS A 60 14.74 -9.24 8.27
C HIS A 60 13.85 -10.12 7.39
N ALA A 61 13.30 -9.56 6.29
CA ALA A 61 12.49 -10.31 5.35
C ALA A 61 13.25 -11.49 4.72
N LEU A 62 14.51 -11.26 4.33
CA LEU A 62 15.37 -12.31 3.81
C LEU A 62 15.64 -13.41 4.84
N ILE A 63 16.00 -13.03 6.06
CA ILE A 63 16.29 -13.98 7.14
C ILE A 63 15.03 -14.79 7.49
N SER A 64 13.88 -14.14 7.65
CA SER A 64 12.60 -14.79 7.94
C SER A 64 12.20 -15.78 6.85
N ALA A 65 12.35 -15.40 5.57
CA ALA A 65 12.03 -16.28 4.46
C ALA A 65 12.97 -17.50 4.39
N LEU A 66 14.28 -17.31 4.58
CA LEU A 66 15.24 -18.42 4.60
C LEU A 66 14.95 -19.36 5.75
N ASN A 67 14.76 -18.86 6.97
CA ASN A 67 14.45 -19.66 8.16
C ASN A 67 13.14 -20.45 7.97
N TYR A 68 12.10 -19.84 7.38
CA TYR A 68 10.84 -20.52 7.07
C TYR A 68 11.06 -21.75 6.19
N PHE A 69 12.00 -21.71 5.26
CA PHE A 69 12.34 -22.84 4.39
C PHE A 69 13.42 -23.77 4.94
N GLY A 70 13.90 -23.57 6.16
CA GLY A 70 14.91 -24.40 6.82
C GLY A 70 16.35 -24.09 6.41
N PHE A 71 16.62 -22.89 5.90
CA PHE A 71 17.97 -22.46 5.53
C PHE A 71 18.47 -21.37 6.47
N ASN A 72 19.77 -21.43 6.82
CA ASN A 72 20.44 -20.30 7.45
C ASN A 72 20.95 -19.32 6.39
N LYS A 73 21.00 -18.03 6.72
CA LYS A 73 21.55 -17.00 5.82
C LYS A 73 22.99 -17.30 5.38
N LYS A 74 23.77 -17.99 6.25
CA LYS A 74 25.16 -18.34 5.96
C LYS A 74 25.31 -19.45 4.91
N ASP A 75 24.27 -20.29 4.75
CA ASP A 75 24.29 -21.45 3.87
C ASP A 75 23.86 -21.12 2.44
N VAL A 76 23.30 -19.92 2.23
CA VAL A 76 22.75 -19.50 0.94
C VAL A 76 23.41 -18.19 0.50
N ASN A 77 24.18 -18.25 -0.58
CA ASN A 77 24.75 -17.05 -1.19
C ASN A 77 23.72 -16.41 -2.12
N LEU A 78 23.04 -15.36 -1.64
CA LEU A 78 22.01 -14.62 -2.37
C LEU A 78 22.45 -13.19 -2.62
N ASP A 79 22.37 -12.78 -3.88
CA ASP A 79 22.45 -11.39 -4.32
C ASP A 79 21.04 -10.85 -4.52
N ILE A 80 20.73 -9.67 -3.92
CA ILE A 80 19.41 -9.03 -3.95
C ILE A 80 19.58 -7.59 -4.38
N GLU A 81 18.87 -7.22 -5.44
CA GLU A 81 18.74 -5.86 -5.91
C GLU A 81 17.28 -5.42 -5.77
N ILE A 82 17.05 -4.24 -5.21
CA ILE A 82 15.73 -3.62 -5.11
C ILE A 82 15.74 -2.31 -5.88
N PHE A 83 14.82 -2.19 -6.84
CA PHE A 83 14.55 -0.97 -7.55
C PHE A 83 13.05 -0.61 -7.39
N SER A 84 12.76 0.47 -6.68
CA SER A 84 11.39 0.89 -6.41
C SER A 84 11.03 2.18 -7.14
N LYS A 85 9.88 2.17 -7.82
CA LYS A 85 9.20 3.38 -8.32
C LYS A 85 8.21 3.96 -7.29
N ILE A 86 8.04 3.28 -6.15
CA ILE A 86 7.14 3.71 -5.08
C ILE A 86 7.89 4.72 -4.20
N PRO A 87 7.37 5.95 -4.01
CA PRO A 87 7.96 6.94 -3.10
C PRO A 87 8.08 6.43 -1.68
N ASN A 88 9.23 6.67 -1.05
CA ASN A 88 9.48 6.25 0.33
C ASN A 88 8.91 7.25 1.35
N GLY A 89 8.38 6.75 2.48
CA GLY A 89 7.94 7.58 3.60
C GLY A 89 6.64 8.36 3.36
N LYS A 90 5.91 8.06 2.28
CA LYS A 90 4.71 8.78 1.86
C LYS A 90 3.39 8.11 2.26
N GLY A 91 3.42 6.89 2.80
CA GLY A 91 2.22 6.06 3.00
C GLY A 91 1.79 5.31 1.74
N MET A 92 2.77 4.97 0.88
CA MET A 92 2.51 4.27 -0.39
C MET A 92 2.93 2.80 -0.39
N GLY A 93 3.12 2.16 0.76
CA GLY A 93 3.39 0.73 0.88
C GLY A 93 4.76 0.28 0.35
N SER A 94 5.74 1.20 0.20
CA SER A 94 7.08 0.87 -0.34
C SER A 94 7.79 -0.21 0.48
N SER A 95 7.76 -0.11 1.82
CA SER A 95 8.40 -1.09 2.71
C SER A 95 7.69 -2.44 2.64
N SER A 96 6.36 -2.46 2.68
CA SER A 96 5.54 -3.67 2.52
C SER A 96 5.83 -4.38 1.19
N ALA A 97 5.94 -3.62 0.10
CA ALA A 97 6.26 -4.16 -1.23
C ALA A 97 7.63 -4.83 -1.27
N ASP A 98 8.66 -4.19 -0.67
CA ASP A 98 10.01 -4.74 -0.60
C ASP A 98 10.04 -6.04 0.22
N ILE A 99 9.40 -6.07 1.40
CA ILE A 99 9.33 -7.24 2.29
C ILE A 99 8.65 -8.42 1.58
N ILE A 100 7.45 -8.19 1.03
CA ILE A 100 6.67 -9.21 0.34
C ILE A 100 7.42 -9.76 -0.88
N GLY A 101 8.04 -8.86 -1.64
CA GLY A 101 8.79 -9.25 -2.83
C GLY A 101 10.03 -10.10 -2.51
N ILE A 102 10.73 -9.83 -1.41
CA ILE A 102 11.84 -10.66 -0.94
C ILE A 102 11.33 -12.05 -0.52
N ILE A 103 10.28 -12.14 0.30
CA ILE A 103 9.72 -13.42 0.77
C ILE A 103 9.29 -14.29 -0.42
N LEU A 104 8.53 -13.74 -1.34
CA LEU A 104 8.10 -14.44 -2.56
C LEU A 104 9.29 -14.79 -3.46
N GLY A 105 10.25 -13.88 -3.62
CA GLY A 105 11.45 -14.10 -4.42
C GLY A 105 12.29 -15.26 -3.91
N VAL A 106 12.49 -15.37 -2.61
CA VAL A 106 13.19 -16.50 -1.98
C VAL A 106 12.43 -17.81 -2.25
N SER A 107 11.10 -17.82 -2.06
CA SER A 107 10.25 -18.99 -2.34
C SER A 107 10.45 -19.49 -3.78
N PHE A 108 10.31 -18.60 -4.77
CA PHE A 108 10.47 -18.96 -6.18
C PHE A 108 11.90 -19.41 -6.51
N LEU A 109 12.92 -18.73 -6.00
CA LEU A 109 14.32 -19.02 -6.29
C LEU A 109 14.72 -20.40 -5.74
N LEU A 110 14.23 -20.73 -4.54
CA LEU A 110 14.46 -22.02 -3.89
C LEU A 110 13.52 -23.13 -4.42
N LYS A 111 12.54 -22.78 -5.27
CA LYS A 111 11.47 -23.69 -5.74
C LYS A 111 10.68 -24.31 -4.58
N LYS A 112 10.47 -23.56 -3.50
CA LYS A 112 9.69 -23.95 -2.34
C LYS A 112 8.33 -23.23 -2.37
N LYS A 113 7.25 -23.96 -2.08
CA LYS A 113 5.90 -23.37 -2.01
C LYS A 113 5.69 -22.65 -0.69
N ILE A 114 5.07 -21.48 -0.74
CA ILE A 114 4.57 -20.74 0.41
C ILE A 114 3.15 -20.28 0.11
N SER A 115 2.25 -20.36 1.07
CA SER A 115 0.91 -19.79 0.93
C SER A 115 0.97 -18.27 1.09
N ILE A 116 0.01 -17.56 0.47
CA ILE A 116 -0.06 -16.10 0.62
C ILE A 116 -0.33 -15.69 2.07
N ASP A 117 -1.06 -16.50 2.82
CA ASP A 117 -1.32 -16.25 4.24
C ASP A 117 -0.04 -16.40 5.09
N GLU A 118 0.86 -17.33 4.74
CA GLU A 118 2.18 -17.41 5.37
C GLU A 118 3.08 -16.23 4.97
N VAL A 119 3.01 -15.74 3.74
CA VAL A 119 3.69 -14.50 3.34
C VAL A 119 3.20 -13.34 4.19
N ALA A 120 1.88 -13.21 4.41
CA ALA A 120 1.29 -12.18 5.27
C ALA A 120 1.79 -12.28 6.71
N LYS A 121 1.82 -13.48 7.30
CA LYS A 121 2.33 -13.71 8.66
C LYS A 121 3.81 -13.32 8.79
N LEU A 122 4.66 -13.73 7.85
CA LEU A 122 6.07 -13.37 7.85
C LEU A 122 6.28 -11.86 7.72
N ALA A 123 5.50 -11.19 6.88
CA ALA A 123 5.57 -9.74 6.70
C ALA A 123 5.11 -9.00 7.97
N LEU A 124 3.98 -9.39 8.57
CA LEU A 124 3.46 -8.81 9.82
C LEU A 124 4.40 -9.00 11.01
N ALA A 125 5.18 -10.09 11.05
CA ALA A 125 6.19 -10.30 12.07
C ALA A 125 7.36 -9.31 11.99
N ILE A 126 7.52 -8.60 10.85
CA ILE A 126 8.59 -7.62 10.65
C ILE A 126 8.08 -6.21 10.95
N GLU A 127 6.90 -5.86 10.41
CA GLU A 127 6.26 -4.55 10.62
C GLU A 127 4.76 -4.59 10.30
N PRO A 128 3.96 -3.60 10.74
CA PRO A 128 2.63 -3.37 10.21
C PRO A 128 2.68 -3.30 8.69
N THR A 129 1.87 -4.11 8.00
CA THR A 129 2.01 -4.29 6.55
C THR A 129 0.68 -4.17 5.82
N ASP A 130 0.75 -3.80 4.54
CA ASP A 130 -0.41 -3.71 3.67
C ASP A 130 -0.82 -5.09 3.12
N GLY A 131 -2.12 -5.26 2.83
CA GLY A 131 -2.67 -6.50 2.25
C GLY A 131 -2.33 -6.73 0.77
N ILE A 132 -1.29 -6.09 0.24
CA ILE A 132 -0.92 -6.08 -1.19
C ILE A 132 -0.33 -7.40 -1.70
N MET A 133 -0.09 -8.39 -0.84
CA MET A 133 0.30 -9.73 -1.27
C MET A 133 -0.86 -10.52 -1.91
N TYR A 134 -2.11 -10.15 -1.63
CA TYR A 134 -3.28 -10.79 -2.21
C TYR A 134 -3.63 -10.20 -3.58
N LYS A 135 -4.08 -11.06 -4.52
CA LYS A 135 -4.49 -10.60 -5.87
C LYS A 135 -5.80 -9.81 -5.86
N ASP A 136 -6.68 -10.12 -4.90
CA ASP A 136 -7.92 -9.38 -4.68
C ASP A 136 -7.69 -8.15 -3.80
N ILE A 137 -8.60 -7.19 -3.84
CA ILE A 137 -8.75 -6.22 -2.76
C ILE A 137 -9.27 -6.96 -1.53
N VAL A 138 -8.63 -6.72 -0.40
CA VAL A 138 -8.91 -7.42 0.86
C VAL A 138 -9.17 -6.46 2.01
N CYS A 139 -9.99 -6.89 2.96
CA CYS A 139 -10.04 -6.34 4.29
C CYS A 139 -8.96 -7.05 5.12
N PHE A 140 -8.01 -6.31 5.67
CA PHE A 140 -6.78 -6.85 6.25
C PHE A 140 -6.47 -6.20 7.59
N ASP A 141 -6.24 -7.00 8.63
CA ASP A 141 -5.67 -6.50 9.89
C ASP A 141 -4.17 -6.30 9.71
N HIS A 142 -3.79 -5.05 9.49
CA HIS A 142 -2.41 -4.64 9.21
C HIS A 142 -1.47 -4.70 10.41
N LEU A 143 -2.00 -5.00 11.62
CA LEU A 143 -1.21 -5.03 12.85
C LEU A 143 -0.93 -6.45 13.35
N LYS A 144 -1.91 -7.38 13.25
CA LYS A 144 -1.81 -8.68 13.94
C LYS A 144 -2.39 -9.88 13.19
N LYS A 145 -3.65 -9.80 12.78
CA LYS A 145 -4.41 -10.98 12.32
C LYS A 145 -4.20 -11.33 10.85
N GLY A 146 -3.81 -10.34 10.02
CA GLY A 146 -3.69 -10.56 8.59
C GLY A 146 -5.03 -10.51 7.87
N LEU A 147 -5.29 -11.46 6.97
CA LEU A 147 -6.52 -11.49 6.18
C LEU A 147 -7.77 -11.65 7.06
N LEU A 148 -8.68 -10.69 6.94
CA LEU A 148 -10.03 -10.76 7.53
C LEU A 148 -11.05 -11.22 6.50
N GLU A 149 -11.00 -10.63 5.28
CA GLU A 149 -11.96 -10.94 4.22
C GLU A 149 -11.38 -10.64 2.83
N ARG A 150 -11.68 -11.48 1.84
CA ARG A 150 -11.47 -11.19 0.42
C ARG A 150 -12.68 -10.48 -0.13
N ILE A 151 -12.52 -9.22 -0.56
CA ILE A 151 -13.65 -8.40 -1.06
C ILE A 151 -13.92 -8.72 -2.54
N GLY A 152 -12.87 -8.73 -3.37
CA GLY A 152 -12.98 -9.06 -4.79
C GLY A 152 -11.95 -8.34 -5.67
N GLN A 153 -12.11 -8.49 -6.99
CA GLN A 153 -11.25 -7.83 -7.97
C GLN A 153 -11.54 -6.32 -8.01
N PRO A 154 -10.53 -5.46 -8.16
CA PRO A 154 -10.73 -4.03 -8.27
C PRO A 154 -11.64 -3.68 -9.45
N PRO A 155 -12.50 -2.65 -9.34
CA PRO A 155 -13.13 -2.02 -10.48
C PRO A 155 -12.08 -1.22 -11.27
N LEU A 156 -12.40 -0.87 -12.52
CA LEU A 156 -11.57 0.02 -13.32
C LEU A 156 -11.68 1.43 -12.76
N LEU A 157 -10.59 1.98 -12.25
CA LEU A 157 -10.47 3.32 -11.68
C LEU A 157 -9.10 3.89 -12.01
N ASP A 158 -9.07 5.08 -12.56
CA ASP A 158 -7.85 5.87 -12.64
C ASP A 158 -7.61 6.54 -11.26
N VAL A 159 -6.37 6.72 -10.90
CA VAL A 159 -5.97 7.33 -9.61
C VAL A 159 -4.94 8.42 -9.86
N LEU A 160 -5.25 9.64 -9.47
CA LEU A 160 -4.28 10.72 -9.39
C LEU A 160 -3.77 10.80 -7.96
N VAL A 161 -2.55 10.37 -7.73
CA VAL A 161 -1.88 10.51 -6.43
C VAL A 161 -1.33 11.93 -6.30
N ILE A 162 -1.66 12.58 -5.19
CA ILE A 162 -1.15 13.90 -4.81
C ILE A 162 -0.16 13.69 -3.67
N ASP A 163 1.11 14.00 -3.89
CA ASP A 163 2.16 13.99 -2.86
C ASP A 163 2.51 15.44 -2.51
N PRO A 164 2.06 15.95 -1.36
CA PRO A 164 2.33 17.32 -0.95
C PRO A 164 3.75 17.54 -0.40
N GLY A 165 4.61 16.53 -0.47
CA GLY A 165 5.93 16.57 0.17
C GLY A 165 5.89 16.10 1.63
N GLY A 166 7.03 16.20 2.32
CA GLY A 166 7.18 15.71 3.69
C GLY A 166 7.15 14.19 3.82
N CYS A 167 7.11 13.69 5.04
CA CYS A 167 6.97 12.27 5.37
C CYS A 167 6.34 12.09 6.75
N VAL A 168 5.79 10.91 7.01
CA VAL A 168 5.31 10.48 8.34
C VAL A 168 6.12 9.27 8.76
N ASP A 169 6.67 9.31 9.98
CA ASP A 169 7.25 8.12 10.58
C ASP A 169 6.11 7.18 11.02
N THR A 170 5.94 6.11 10.26
CA THR A 170 4.84 5.15 10.47
C THR A 170 4.97 4.40 11.80
N LEU A 171 6.20 4.21 12.32
CA LEU A 171 6.41 3.55 13.60
C LEU A 171 5.97 4.46 14.74
N GLU A 172 6.43 5.71 14.75
CA GLU A 172 6.03 6.73 15.74
C GLU A 172 4.52 6.95 15.69
N PHE A 173 3.96 7.12 14.49
CA PHE A 173 2.52 7.27 14.30
C PHE A 173 1.72 6.12 14.93
N ASN A 174 2.10 4.86 14.69
CA ASN A 174 1.39 3.70 15.22
C ASN A 174 1.58 3.49 16.75
N GLN A 175 2.56 4.16 17.38
CA GLN A 175 2.79 4.12 18.82
C GLN A 175 1.96 5.17 19.59
N ARG A 176 1.22 6.05 18.90
CA ARG A 176 0.36 7.06 19.53
C ARG A 176 -0.71 6.40 20.41
N LYS A 177 -0.78 6.82 21.66
CA LYS A 177 -1.70 6.27 22.68
C LYS A 177 -3.17 6.61 22.43
N ASP A 178 -3.43 7.68 21.70
CA ASP A 178 -4.78 8.19 21.40
C ASP A 178 -5.44 7.52 20.18
N LEU A 179 -4.69 6.78 19.36
CA LEU A 179 -5.21 6.19 18.11
C LEU A 179 -6.43 5.30 18.31
N ILE A 180 -6.41 4.45 19.34
CA ILE A 180 -7.53 3.51 19.60
C ILE A 180 -8.79 4.30 19.89
N ARG A 181 -8.71 5.31 20.78
CA ARG A 181 -9.84 6.16 21.12
C ARG A 181 -10.39 6.88 19.89
N LEU A 182 -9.53 7.56 19.13
CA LEU A 182 -9.93 8.31 17.93
C LEU A 182 -10.55 7.41 16.85
N ARG A 183 -10.04 6.18 16.67
CA ARG A 183 -10.62 5.20 15.74
C ARG A 183 -11.99 4.71 16.19
N LEU A 184 -12.20 4.52 17.51
CA LEU A 184 -13.49 4.11 18.06
C LEU A 184 -14.54 5.21 17.95
N GLU A 185 -14.17 6.48 18.11
CA GLU A 185 -15.08 7.63 17.95
C GLU A 185 -15.72 7.69 16.55
N ASN A 186 -15.04 7.19 15.52
CA ASN A 186 -15.53 7.18 14.14
C ASN A 186 -16.03 5.80 13.68
N GLN A 187 -16.24 4.85 14.61
CA GLN A 187 -16.52 3.45 14.26
C GLN A 187 -17.78 3.28 13.39
N LYS A 188 -18.82 4.08 13.63
CA LYS A 188 -20.08 4.01 12.89
C LYS A 188 -19.90 4.45 11.43
N GLU A 189 -19.26 5.59 11.23
CA GLU A 189 -18.95 6.14 9.92
C GLU A 189 -17.99 5.23 9.12
N ILE A 190 -17.01 4.66 9.81
CA ILE A 190 -16.07 3.72 9.23
C ILE A 190 -16.74 2.40 8.83
N ALA A 191 -17.71 1.90 9.63
CA ALA A 191 -18.51 0.73 9.25
C ALA A 191 -19.34 1.00 7.98
N GLN A 192 -19.95 2.19 7.88
CA GLN A 192 -20.65 2.62 6.67
C GLN A 192 -19.70 2.73 5.47
N ALA A 193 -18.54 3.34 5.64
CA ALA A 193 -17.50 3.46 4.60
C ALA A 193 -17.06 2.08 4.10
N LEU A 194 -16.83 1.14 5.02
CA LEU A 194 -16.44 -0.24 4.68
C LEU A 194 -17.51 -0.94 3.86
N GLU A 195 -18.79 -0.82 4.23
CA GLU A 195 -19.89 -1.42 3.51
C GLU A 195 -20.04 -0.84 2.10
N LEU A 196 -19.92 0.49 1.95
CA LEU A 196 -19.95 1.15 0.63
C LEU A 196 -18.83 0.64 -0.27
N VAL A 197 -17.59 0.57 0.25
CA VAL A 197 -16.43 0.06 -0.51
C VAL A 197 -16.61 -1.41 -0.87
N LYS A 198 -17.05 -2.27 0.06
CA LYS A 198 -17.32 -3.69 -0.22
C LYS A 198 -18.35 -3.87 -1.32
N ARG A 199 -19.48 -3.19 -1.22
CA ARG A 199 -20.54 -3.24 -2.25
C ARG A 199 -20.06 -2.68 -3.58
N GLY A 200 -19.30 -1.58 -3.54
CA GLY A 200 -18.73 -0.95 -4.73
C GLY A 200 -17.76 -1.89 -5.46
N ILE A 201 -16.85 -2.55 -4.76
CA ILE A 201 -15.89 -3.49 -5.35
C ILE A 201 -16.61 -4.71 -5.93
N ARG A 202 -17.51 -5.35 -5.17
CA ARG A 202 -18.26 -6.54 -5.59
C ARG A 202 -19.17 -6.25 -6.79
N GLY A 203 -19.85 -5.10 -6.78
CA GLY A 203 -20.75 -4.68 -7.85
C GLY A 203 -20.09 -3.90 -8.98
N LYS A 204 -18.76 -3.70 -8.95
CA LYS A 204 -18.02 -2.85 -9.91
C LYS A 204 -18.57 -1.41 -9.99
N ASN A 205 -19.15 -0.93 -8.91
CA ASN A 205 -19.70 0.41 -8.80
C ASN A 205 -18.66 1.37 -8.22
N ILE A 206 -17.98 2.09 -9.11
CA ILE A 206 -16.91 3.02 -8.75
C ILE A 206 -17.38 4.19 -7.88
N LYS A 207 -18.65 4.63 -8.01
CA LYS A 207 -19.21 5.70 -7.18
C LYS A 207 -19.27 5.27 -5.71
N LEU A 208 -19.79 4.07 -5.43
CA LEU A 208 -19.81 3.54 -4.05
C LEU A 208 -18.42 3.38 -3.46
N VAL A 209 -17.42 2.97 -4.27
CA VAL A 209 -16.02 2.90 -3.82
C VAL A 209 -15.53 4.30 -3.45
N GLY A 210 -15.77 5.30 -4.30
CA GLY A 210 -15.35 6.68 -4.07
C GLY A 210 -16.02 7.32 -2.85
N GLU A 211 -17.33 7.14 -2.71
CA GLU A 211 -18.11 7.64 -1.56
C GLU A 211 -17.58 7.06 -0.24
N GLY A 212 -17.38 5.74 -0.17
CA GLY A 212 -16.82 5.10 1.03
C GLY A 212 -15.40 5.55 1.33
N ALA A 213 -14.55 5.68 0.30
CA ALA A 213 -13.18 6.16 0.47
C ALA A 213 -13.14 7.62 0.99
N THR A 214 -14.00 8.49 0.45
CA THR A 214 -14.11 9.88 0.89
C THR A 214 -14.61 9.98 2.34
N LEU A 215 -15.59 9.18 2.72
CA LEU A 215 -16.06 9.13 4.10
C LEU A 215 -14.95 8.71 5.06
N SER A 216 -14.17 7.68 4.71
CA SER A 216 -13.02 7.24 5.50
C SER A 216 -11.94 8.33 5.58
N ALA A 217 -11.66 9.03 4.48
CA ALA A 217 -10.69 10.14 4.45
C ALA A 217 -11.10 11.29 5.39
N LEU A 218 -12.37 11.66 5.41
CA LEU A 218 -12.91 12.67 6.33
C LEU A 218 -12.82 12.23 7.80
N CYS A 219 -13.12 10.96 8.10
CA CYS A 219 -12.94 10.42 9.45
C CYS A 219 -11.48 10.49 9.91
N ASN A 220 -10.53 10.32 8.99
CA ASN A 220 -9.10 10.37 9.30
C ASN A 220 -8.61 11.78 9.67
N GLN A 221 -9.35 12.84 9.37
CA GLN A 221 -8.98 14.22 9.73
C GLN A 221 -8.77 14.42 11.24
N LYS A 222 -9.48 13.70 12.08
CA LYS A 222 -9.29 13.71 13.53
C LYS A 222 -8.01 12.97 13.97
N ILE A 223 -7.48 12.08 13.14
CA ILE A 223 -6.33 11.22 13.44
C ILE A 223 -5.04 11.83 12.88
N LEU A 224 -5.06 12.19 11.60
CA LEU A 224 -3.95 12.81 10.89
C LEU A 224 -4.49 13.90 9.97
N PHE A 225 -4.51 15.13 10.50
CA PHE A 225 -5.09 16.27 9.81
C PHE A 225 -4.33 16.60 8.52
N LYS A 226 -5.05 16.75 7.43
CA LYS A 226 -4.57 17.19 6.11
C LYS A 226 -5.31 18.48 5.74
N LYS A 227 -4.64 19.60 5.81
CA LYS A 227 -5.21 20.95 5.69
C LYS A 227 -6.00 21.15 4.41
N GLU A 228 -5.51 20.64 3.30
CA GLU A 228 -6.08 20.86 1.97
C GLU A 228 -7.15 19.82 1.58
N LEU A 229 -7.41 18.79 2.41
CA LEU A 229 -8.26 17.65 2.04
C LEU A 229 -9.66 18.05 1.59
N GLU A 230 -10.35 18.91 2.32
CA GLU A 230 -11.75 19.28 2.02
C GLU A 230 -11.85 20.08 0.71
N GLU A 231 -10.88 20.96 0.45
CA GLU A 231 -10.82 21.73 -0.80
C GLU A 231 -10.47 20.81 -1.99
N VAL A 232 -9.57 19.85 -1.80
CA VAL A 232 -9.26 18.82 -2.80
C VAL A 232 -10.51 17.97 -3.09
N ILE A 233 -11.26 17.51 -2.08
CA ILE A 233 -12.50 16.76 -2.26
C ILE A 233 -13.51 17.59 -3.08
N SER A 234 -13.79 18.82 -2.65
CA SER A 234 -14.76 19.69 -3.32
C SER A 234 -14.39 19.94 -4.79
N THR A 235 -13.13 20.26 -5.05
CA THR A 235 -12.63 20.53 -6.41
C THR A 235 -12.66 19.27 -7.27
N SER A 236 -12.24 18.14 -6.74
CA SER A 236 -12.22 16.86 -7.46
C SER A 236 -13.63 16.41 -7.87
N TYR A 237 -14.62 16.51 -6.98
CA TYR A 237 -16.02 16.20 -7.33
C TYR A 237 -16.58 17.12 -8.42
N LYS A 238 -16.31 18.43 -8.36
CA LYS A 238 -16.73 19.37 -9.40
C LYS A 238 -16.15 19.03 -10.77
N MET A 239 -14.99 18.38 -10.80
CA MET A 239 -14.30 17.94 -12.00
C MET A 239 -14.61 16.48 -12.39
N GLY A 240 -15.61 15.85 -11.75
CA GLY A 240 -16.08 14.52 -12.14
C GLY A 240 -15.35 13.34 -11.48
N ALA A 241 -14.55 13.56 -10.44
CA ALA A 241 -14.02 12.48 -9.63
C ALA A 241 -15.15 11.73 -8.92
N VAL A 242 -14.92 10.45 -8.62
CA VAL A 242 -15.88 9.62 -7.89
C VAL A 242 -15.62 9.62 -6.38
N GLY A 243 -14.44 10.08 -5.95
CA GLY A 243 -14.08 10.20 -4.55
C GLY A 243 -12.61 10.56 -4.33
N VAL A 244 -12.24 10.69 -3.06
CA VAL A 244 -10.86 10.95 -2.61
C VAL A 244 -10.55 10.01 -1.46
N ASN A 245 -9.38 9.37 -1.52
CA ASN A 245 -8.84 8.60 -0.40
C ASN A 245 -7.55 9.23 0.14
N VAL A 246 -7.08 8.78 1.28
CA VAL A 246 -5.85 9.28 1.90
C VAL A 246 -4.97 8.14 2.41
N ALA A 247 -3.68 8.40 2.52
CA ALA A 247 -2.83 7.58 3.37
C ALA A 247 -3.14 7.92 4.84
N HIS A 248 -3.66 6.95 5.58
CA HIS A 248 -4.09 7.13 6.97
C HIS A 248 -2.89 7.31 7.94
N SER A 249 -1.72 6.79 7.57
CA SER A 249 -0.45 6.97 8.27
C SER A 249 0.64 7.55 7.36
N GLY A 250 0.26 8.36 6.37
CA GLY A 250 1.16 8.97 5.39
C GLY A 250 0.66 10.32 4.91
N VAL A 251 1.36 10.90 3.94
CA VAL A 251 1.10 12.27 3.46
C VAL A 251 0.21 12.31 2.23
N VAL A 252 0.18 11.26 1.40
CA VAL A 252 -0.48 11.30 0.09
C VAL A 252 -2.00 11.29 0.18
N LEU A 253 -2.61 11.90 -0.84
CA LEU A 253 -4.02 11.79 -1.16
C LEU A 253 -4.16 11.13 -2.52
N GLY A 254 -5.28 10.43 -2.75
CA GLY A 254 -5.64 9.87 -4.05
C GLY A 254 -6.97 10.41 -4.53
N VAL A 255 -7.01 10.99 -5.72
CA VAL A 255 -8.26 11.31 -6.37
C VAL A 255 -8.67 10.12 -7.22
N LEU A 256 -9.82 9.54 -6.91
CA LEU A 256 -10.38 8.38 -7.60
C LEU A 256 -11.23 8.87 -8.79
N LEU A 257 -10.85 8.46 -10.00
CA LEU A 257 -11.37 8.99 -11.24
C LEU A 257 -12.06 7.88 -12.07
N PRO A 258 -13.06 8.20 -12.88
CA PRO A 258 -13.56 7.25 -13.87
C PRO A 258 -12.46 6.77 -14.79
N PRO A 259 -12.55 5.54 -15.35
CA PRO A 259 -11.54 5.03 -16.27
C PRO A 259 -11.44 5.90 -17.54
N ASN A 260 -10.22 6.10 -18.02
CA ASN A 260 -9.89 6.97 -19.17
C ASN A 260 -10.28 8.44 -18.94
N TYR A 261 -10.02 8.95 -17.73
CA TYR A 261 -10.35 10.34 -17.39
C TYR A 261 -9.52 11.33 -18.23
N SER A 262 -10.19 12.18 -19.03
CA SER A 262 -9.55 13.06 -20.01
C SER A 262 -9.04 14.39 -19.46
N GLU A 263 -9.62 14.86 -18.34
CA GLU A 263 -9.37 16.21 -17.80
C GLU A 263 -8.26 16.26 -16.74
N ILE A 264 -7.34 15.29 -16.76
CA ILE A 264 -6.32 15.11 -15.69
C ILE A 264 -5.40 16.33 -15.54
N GLU A 265 -5.01 16.96 -16.64
CA GLU A 265 -4.15 18.14 -16.61
C GLU A 265 -4.86 19.38 -16.07
N ASN A 266 -6.17 19.51 -16.33
CA ASN A 266 -6.97 20.58 -15.76
C ASN A 266 -7.18 20.35 -14.25
N LEU A 267 -7.44 19.12 -13.84
CA LEU A 267 -7.55 18.75 -12.44
C LEU A 267 -6.24 19.06 -11.67
N LYS A 268 -5.08 18.71 -12.22
CA LYS A 268 -3.78 19.05 -11.62
C LYS A 268 -3.61 20.56 -11.45
N LYS A 269 -3.98 21.36 -12.45
CA LYS A 269 -3.90 22.83 -12.38
C LYS A 269 -4.76 23.38 -11.24
N GLU A 270 -5.98 22.88 -11.06
CA GLU A 270 -6.84 23.30 -9.95
C GLU A 270 -6.27 22.89 -8.60
N ILE A 271 -5.73 21.67 -8.48
CA ILE A 271 -5.07 21.19 -7.26
C ILE A 271 -3.83 22.03 -6.93
N ILE A 272 -3.02 22.41 -7.92
CA ILE A 272 -1.85 23.30 -7.70
C ILE A 272 -2.27 24.63 -7.07
N LYS A 273 -3.42 25.19 -7.46
CA LYS A 273 -3.95 26.43 -6.83
C LYS A 273 -4.28 26.25 -5.36
N ILE A 274 -4.79 25.08 -4.97
CA ILE A 274 -5.08 24.75 -3.55
C ILE A 274 -3.79 24.74 -2.72
N TYR A 275 -2.74 24.11 -3.23
CA TYR A 275 -1.45 23.97 -2.55
C TYR A 275 -0.52 25.22 -2.63
N LYS A 276 -0.95 26.31 -3.21
CA LYS A 276 -0.37 27.69 -3.23
C LYS A 276 1.16 27.75 -3.05
N GLY A 277 1.89 27.36 -4.09
CA GLY A 277 3.35 27.52 -4.12
C GLY A 277 4.14 26.46 -3.36
N ASN A 278 3.52 25.36 -2.98
CA ASN A 278 4.23 24.22 -2.45
C ASN A 278 5.16 23.62 -3.53
N LYS A 279 6.46 23.83 -3.38
CA LYS A 279 7.49 23.39 -4.33
C LYS A 279 7.74 21.88 -4.30
N GLU A 280 7.28 21.18 -3.25
CA GLU A 280 7.43 19.73 -3.09
C GLU A 280 6.23 18.96 -3.66
N LEU A 281 5.19 19.66 -4.15
CA LEU A 281 3.99 19.03 -4.68
C LEU A 281 4.32 18.21 -5.94
N ASN A 282 4.04 16.91 -5.88
CA ASN A 282 4.21 15.99 -6.99
C ASN A 282 2.91 15.23 -7.28
N PHE A 283 2.78 14.75 -8.51
CA PHE A 283 1.65 13.95 -8.95
C PHE A 283 2.13 12.64 -9.57
N TYR A 284 1.38 11.55 -9.31
CA TYR A 284 1.56 10.28 -9.99
C TYR A 284 0.22 9.83 -10.57
N GLU A 285 0.19 9.66 -11.89
CA GLU A 285 -0.95 9.08 -12.58
C GLU A 285 -0.81 7.57 -12.59
N THR A 286 -1.85 6.88 -12.18
CA THR A 286 -1.83 5.42 -12.02
C THR A 286 -3.27 4.87 -12.04
N ASN A 287 -3.41 3.56 -11.85
CA ASN A 287 -4.70 2.89 -11.82
C ASN A 287 -4.84 2.06 -10.54
N LEU A 288 -6.06 1.91 -10.05
CA LEU A 288 -6.37 0.91 -9.02
C LEU A 288 -6.20 -0.49 -9.62
N ILE A 289 -5.40 -1.31 -8.98
CA ILE A 289 -5.14 -2.69 -9.42
C ILE A 289 -5.31 -3.69 -8.27
N GLY A 290 -5.35 -4.97 -8.59
CA GLY A 290 -5.20 -6.01 -7.57
C GLY A 290 -3.74 -6.10 -7.10
N GLY A 291 -3.54 -6.54 -5.87
CA GLY A 291 -2.22 -6.83 -5.33
C GLY A 291 -1.57 -8.06 -5.99
N GLY A 292 -0.77 -8.76 -5.23
CA GLY A 292 -0.04 -9.97 -5.65
C GLY A 292 1.28 -9.70 -6.35
N GLY A 293 2.24 -10.58 -6.08
CA GLY A 293 3.52 -10.57 -6.77
C GLY A 293 3.40 -11.06 -8.21
N ARG A 294 4.11 -10.37 -9.12
CA ARG A 294 4.16 -10.71 -10.56
C ARG A 294 5.61 -10.98 -10.94
N ILE A 295 5.89 -12.17 -11.53
CA ILE A 295 7.21 -12.49 -12.08
C ILE A 295 7.42 -11.66 -13.35
N VAL A 296 8.66 -11.15 -13.53
CA VAL A 296 9.05 -10.27 -14.64
C VAL A 296 10.14 -10.92 -15.44
#